data_312207985b65d3486485c816d408856d
#
_entry.id   312207985b65d3486485c816d408856d
#
_cell.length_a   1.000
_cell.length_b   1.000
_cell.length_c   1.000
_cell.angle_alpha   90.00
_cell.angle_beta   90.00
_cell.angle_gamma   90.00
#
_symmetry.space_group_name_H-M   'P 1'
#
loop_
_entity.id
_entity.type
_entity.pdbx_description
1 polymer ?
#
loop_
_entity_poly.entity_id
_entity_poly.type
_entity_poly.pdbx_seq_one_letter_code
_entity_poly.pdbx_strand_id
1 'polypeptide(L)'
;MKKILNILLMLLITTVSAFAFGVDSTMATVMDSWKGCHIDKVIDRWGYPTEERNFAGHKLYVWRTERVVTSSEYTTTKPHTDKKGRTYYTTETHGGGTEIYTAERIVEVDENNIVVRGKWSGNDLPFTFVGVAKQWLNPTYELKK
;
A
#
# COMPACT_ATOMS: atom_id res chain seq x y z
N MET A 1 7.60 38.83 -19.39
CA MET A 1 7.97 37.47 -19.73
C MET A 1 8.51 36.67 -18.54
N LYS A 2 9.46 37.16 -17.73
CA LYS A 2 10.01 36.40 -16.55
C LYS A 2 8.97 36.03 -15.49
N LYS A 3 7.95 36.89 -15.24
CA LYS A 3 6.89 36.61 -14.26
C LYS A 3 5.93 35.49 -14.70
N ILE A 4 5.64 35.42 -16.02
CA ILE A 4 4.77 34.37 -16.60
C ILE A 4 5.49 33.02 -16.58
N LEU A 5 6.81 32.99 -16.81
CA LEU A 5 7.62 31.80 -16.77
C LEU A 5 7.69 31.20 -15.35
N ASN A 6 7.79 32.05 -14.31
CA ASN A 6 7.80 31.61 -12.92
C ASN A 6 6.44 31.04 -12.46
N ILE A 7 5.32 31.59 -12.95
CA ILE A 7 3.97 31.10 -12.67
C ILE A 7 3.77 29.75 -13.35
N LEU A 8 4.24 29.59 -14.58
CA LEU A 8 4.17 28.30 -15.30
C LEU A 8 5.03 27.23 -14.66
N LEU A 9 6.23 27.58 -14.14
CA LEU A 9 7.10 26.67 -13.42
C LEU A 9 6.50 26.27 -12.07
N MET A 10 5.85 27.19 -11.34
CA MET A 10 5.13 26.86 -10.10
C MET A 10 3.91 25.97 -10.35
N LEU A 11 3.18 26.15 -11.47
CA LEU A 11 2.07 25.27 -11.84
C LEU A 11 2.53 23.84 -12.18
N LEU A 12 3.73 23.71 -12.76
CA LEU A 12 4.28 22.40 -13.12
C LEU A 12 4.72 21.56 -11.90
N ILE A 13 5.13 22.24 -10.81
CA ILE A 13 5.60 21.58 -9.59
C ILE A 13 4.42 21.04 -8.76
N THR A 14 3.23 21.63 -8.89
CA THR A 14 2.04 21.23 -8.12
C THR A 14 1.33 19.99 -8.65
N THR A 15 1.62 19.55 -9.88
CA THR A 15 0.93 18.41 -10.51
C THR A 15 1.55 17.04 -10.21
N VAL A 16 2.77 16.96 -9.67
CA VAL A 16 3.46 15.69 -9.42
C VAL A 16 3.10 15.08 -8.06
N SER A 17 2.54 15.86 -7.14
CA SER A 17 2.24 15.39 -5.77
C SER A 17 0.88 14.69 -5.61
N ALA A 18 0.01 14.69 -6.61
CA ALA A 18 -1.37 14.23 -6.47
C ALA A 18 -1.54 12.69 -6.54
N PHE A 19 -0.57 11.96 -7.05
CA PHE A 19 -0.70 10.50 -7.21
C PHE A 19 -0.21 9.67 -6.02
N ALA A 20 0.65 10.22 -5.15
CA ALA A 20 1.14 9.52 -3.97
C ALA A 20 0.17 9.59 -2.76
N PHE A 21 -0.76 10.55 -2.75
CA PHE A 21 -1.64 10.82 -1.62
C PHE A 21 -2.81 9.82 -1.46
N GLY A 22 -3.20 9.11 -2.51
CA GLY A 22 -4.43 8.30 -2.48
C GLY A 22 -4.36 7.08 -1.57
N VAL A 23 -3.21 6.48 -1.43
CA VAL A 23 -3.02 5.21 -0.74
C VAL A 23 -2.82 5.41 0.76
N ASP A 24 -1.94 6.32 1.12
CA ASP A 24 -1.67 6.65 2.53
C ASP A 24 -2.92 7.22 3.21
N SER A 25 -3.70 8.04 2.49
CA SER A 25 -4.94 8.60 3.01
C SER A 25 -6.03 7.55 3.28
N THR A 26 -6.12 6.51 2.44
CA THR A 26 -7.11 5.45 2.65
C THR A 26 -6.74 4.55 3.82
N MET A 27 -5.46 4.17 3.94
CA MET A 27 -5.00 3.38 5.09
C MET A 27 -5.07 4.20 6.39
N ALA A 28 -4.76 5.49 6.35
CA ALA A 28 -4.97 6.39 7.48
C ALA A 28 -6.44 6.40 7.92
N THR A 29 -7.38 6.47 6.96
CA THR A 29 -8.81 6.40 7.25
C THR A 29 -9.20 5.05 7.87
N VAL A 30 -8.66 3.94 7.36
CA VAL A 30 -8.89 2.61 7.95
C VAL A 30 -8.42 2.58 9.39
N MET A 31 -7.21 3.04 9.66
CA MET A 31 -6.64 3.04 11.02
C MET A 31 -7.43 3.97 11.96
N ASP A 32 -7.82 5.14 11.47
CA ASP A 32 -8.59 6.11 12.24
C ASP A 32 -10.02 5.64 12.54
N SER A 33 -10.60 4.81 11.68
CA SER A 33 -11.94 4.27 11.87
C SER A 33 -12.10 3.41 13.14
N TRP A 34 -11.00 2.93 13.68
CA TRP A 34 -11.01 2.09 14.88
C TRP A 34 -10.80 2.85 16.18
N LYS A 35 -10.44 4.13 16.14
CA LYS A 35 -10.26 4.95 17.34
C LYS A 35 -11.53 4.96 18.20
N GLY A 36 -11.36 4.78 19.49
CA GLY A 36 -12.46 4.70 20.45
C GLY A 36 -13.17 3.35 20.51
N CYS A 37 -12.79 2.38 19.71
CA CYS A 37 -13.32 1.02 19.78
C CYS A 37 -12.51 0.13 20.73
N HIS A 38 -13.16 -0.84 21.36
CA HIS A 38 -12.44 -1.88 22.09
C HIS A 38 -11.66 -2.78 21.12
N ILE A 39 -10.46 -3.22 21.53
CA ILE A 39 -9.56 -4.00 20.69
C ILE A 39 -10.17 -5.30 20.17
N ASP A 40 -11.06 -5.92 20.94
CA ASP A 40 -11.73 -7.16 20.53
C ASP A 40 -12.46 -7.00 19.19
N LYS A 41 -13.07 -5.82 18.93
CA LYS A 41 -13.73 -5.55 17.64
C LYS A 41 -12.74 -5.53 16.46
N VAL A 42 -11.52 -5.06 16.71
CA VAL A 42 -10.43 -5.10 15.72
C VAL A 42 -10.01 -6.55 15.48
N ILE A 43 -9.84 -7.32 16.56
CA ILE A 43 -9.46 -8.75 16.51
C ILE A 43 -10.54 -9.55 15.79
N ASP A 44 -11.81 -9.33 16.09
CA ASP A 44 -12.93 -9.98 15.40
C ASP A 44 -12.92 -9.72 13.89
N ARG A 45 -12.46 -8.54 13.48
CA ARG A 45 -12.46 -8.12 12.07
C ARG A 45 -11.19 -8.51 11.33
N TRP A 46 -10.03 -8.38 11.97
CA TRP A 46 -8.71 -8.59 11.34
C TRP A 46 -8.09 -9.93 11.67
N GLY A 47 -8.67 -10.69 12.61
CA GLY A 47 -8.06 -11.87 13.21
C GLY A 47 -7.09 -11.51 14.33
N TYR A 48 -6.50 -12.55 14.93
CA TYR A 48 -5.53 -12.35 15.99
C TYR A 48 -4.28 -11.59 15.50
N PRO A 49 -3.71 -10.71 16.35
CA PRO A 49 -2.46 -10.04 16.04
C PRO A 49 -1.31 -11.04 15.91
N THR A 50 -0.35 -10.71 15.07
CA THR A 50 0.88 -11.49 14.92
C THR A 50 1.77 -11.36 16.15
N GLU A 51 1.68 -10.22 16.83
CA GLU A 51 2.54 -9.89 17.97
C GLU A 51 1.84 -8.86 18.87
N GLU A 52 2.08 -8.97 20.18
CA GLU A 52 1.77 -7.97 21.19
C GLU A 52 3.08 -7.39 21.73
N ARG A 53 3.15 -6.07 21.84
CA ARG A 53 4.30 -5.35 22.40
C ARG A 53 3.87 -4.42 23.51
N ASN A 54 4.72 -4.29 24.52
CA ASN A 54 4.63 -3.24 25.51
C ASN A 54 5.86 -2.33 25.35
N PHE A 55 5.63 -1.06 25.08
CA PHE A 55 6.69 -0.09 24.90
C PHE A 55 6.34 1.19 25.66
N ALA A 56 7.20 1.58 26.59
CA ALA A 56 7.05 2.80 27.41
C ALA A 56 5.65 2.94 28.07
N GLY A 57 5.06 1.83 28.53
CA GLY A 57 3.73 1.80 29.15
C GLY A 57 2.57 1.76 28.15
N HIS A 58 2.86 1.74 26.85
CA HIS A 58 1.85 1.60 25.79
C HIS A 58 1.73 0.16 25.34
N LYS A 59 0.51 -0.37 25.27
CA LYS A 59 0.23 -1.69 24.74
C LYS A 59 -0.09 -1.59 23.25
N LEU A 60 0.67 -2.33 22.43
CA LEU A 60 0.61 -2.32 20.98
C LEU A 60 0.24 -3.71 20.46
N TYR A 61 -0.74 -3.76 19.57
CA TYR A 61 -1.09 -4.95 18.81
C TYR A 61 -0.60 -4.78 17.37
N VAL A 62 0.09 -5.80 16.85
CA VAL A 62 0.75 -5.75 15.54
C VAL A 62 0.22 -6.86 14.65
N TRP A 63 -0.26 -6.50 13.46
CA TRP A 63 -0.58 -7.44 12.39
C TRP A 63 0.43 -7.26 11.27
N ARG A 64 1.15 -8.33 10.95
CA ARG A 64 2.05 -8.38 9.81
C ARG A 64 1.52 -9.31 8.76
N THR A 65 1.62 -8.88 7.52
CA THR A 65 1.41 -9.71 6.34
C THR A 65 2.64 -9.68 5.46
N GLU A 66 2.97 -10.83 4.89
CA GLU A 66 4.03 -10.96 3.90
C GLU A 66 3.47 -11.78 2.74
N ARG A 67 3.73 -11.31 1.53
CA ARG A 67 3.34 -11.99 0.31
C ARG A 67 4.53 -12.01 -0.65
N VAL A 68 4.91 -13.21 -1.04
CA VAL A 68 5.95 -13.43 -2.04
C VAL A 68 5.29 -13.63 -3.40
N VAL A 69 5.70 -12.83 -4.37
CA VAL A 69 5.24 -12.92 -5.76
C VAL A 69 6.43 -13.27 -6.63
N THR A 70 6.37 -14.45 -7.24
CA THR A 70 7.37 -14.89 -8.20
C THR A 70 6.79 -14.78 -9.60
N SER A 71 7.43 -13.99 -10.45
CA SER A 71 7.08 -13.88 -11.87
C SER A 71 7.85 -14.92 -12.68
N SER A 72 7.13 -15.64 -13.54
CA SER A 72 7.76 -16.57 -14.47
C SER A 72 8.59 -15.80 -15.51
N GLU A 73 9.75 -16.35 -15.83
CA GLU A 73 10.55 -15.87 -16.96
C GLU A 73 9.92 -16.37 -18.26
N TYR A 74 9.82 -15.50 -19.25
CA TYR A 74 9.43 -15.87 -20.61
C TYR A 74 10.28 -15.17 -21.65
N THR A 75 10.46 -15.81 -22.77
CA THR A 75 11.25 -15.27 -23.89
C THR A 75 10.34 -14.93 -25.07
N THR A 76 10.62 -13.78 -25.69
CA THR A 76 9.96 -13.37 -26.94
C THR A 76 11.01 -13.32 -28.04
N THR A 77 10.76 -14.04 -29.12
CA THR A 77 11.63 -14.03 -30.30
C THR A 77 10.97 -13.22 -31.41
N LYS A 78 11.66 -12.18 -31.89
CA LYS A 78 11.18 -11.32 -32.97
C LYS A 78 12.04 -11.51 -34.22
N PRO A 79 11.44 -11.78 -35.40
CA PRO A 79 12.16 -11.80 -36.65
C PRO A 79 12.47 -10.37 -37.13
N HIS A 80 13.65 -10.18 -37.68
CA HIS A 80 14.09 -8.96 -38.32
C HIS A 80 14.64 -9.29 -39.71
N THR A 81 14.38 -8.45 -40.69
CA THR A 81 14.92 -8.60 -42.03
C THR A 81 15.88 -7.44 -42.34
N ASP A 82 17.09 -7.77 -42.72
CA ASP A 82 18.06 -6.75 -43.09
C ASP A 82 17.80 -6.19 -44.51
N LYS A 83 18.52 -5.15 -44.90
CA LYS A 83 18.41 -4.50 -46.23
C LYS A 83 18.78 -5.43 -47.40
N LYS A 84 19.39 -6.57 -47.11
CA LYS A 84 19.77 -7.61 -48.11
C LYS A 84 18.77 -8.77 -48.16
N GLY A 85 17.62 -8.65 -47.46
CA GLY A 85 16.59 -9.68 -47.42
C GLY A 85 16.89 -10.87 -46.51
N ARG A 86 17.94 -10.79 -45.66
CA ARG A 86 18.26 -11.89 -44.75
C ARG A 86 17.51 -11.72 -43.45
N THR A 87 16.83 -12.77 -43.01
CA THR A 87 16.12 -12.79 -41.75
C THR A 87 17.03 -13.24 -40.62
N TYR A 88 17.05 -12.49 -39.54
CA TYR A 88 17.66 -12.87 -38.26
C TYR A 88 16.67 -12.70 -37.13
N TYR A 89 16.92 -13.34 -36.01
CA TYR A 89 16.02 -13.36 -34.87
C TYR A 89 16.70 -12.71 -33.66
N THR A 90 15.97 -11.83 -32.95
CA THR A 90 16.37 -11.36 -31.65
C THR A 90 15.49 -11.99 -30.59
N THR A 91 16.10 -12.47 -29.52
CA THR A 91 15.41 -13.04 -28.37
C THR A 91 15.53 -12.08 -27.19
N GLU A 92 14.42 -11.66 -26.64
CA GLU A 92 14.34 -10.83 -25.45
C GLU A 92 13.77 -11.69 -24.33
N THR A 93 14.43 -11.68 -23.17
CA THR A 93 13.95 -12.34 -21.97
C THR A 93 13.23 -11.33 -21.10
N HIS A 94 12.05 -11.67 -20.65
CA HIS A 94 11.17 -10.84 -19.83
C HIS A 94 10.73 -11.59 -18.59
N GLY A 95 10.43 -10.85 -17.52
CA GLY A 95 9.99 -11.44 -16.26
C GLY A 95 11.18 -12.05 -15.51
N GLY A 96 10.87 -13.04 -14.71
CA GLY A 96 11.84 -13.65 -13.78
C GLY A 96 12.11 -12.72 -12.60
N GLY A 97 11.97 -13.24 -11.41
CA GLY A 97 12.22 -12.50 -10.19
C GLY A 97 11.24 -12.84 -9.09
N THR A 98 11.64 -12.50 -7.89
CA THR A 98 10.81 -12.64 -6.70
C THR A 98 10.70 -11.30 -6.03
N GLU A 99 9.48 -10.84 -5.83
CA GLU A 99 9.17 -9.61 -5.09
C GLU A 99 8.52 -9.98 -3.77
N ILE A 100 8.95 -9.32 -2.69
CA ILE A 100 8.39 -9.50 -1.35
C ILE A 100 7.60 -8.25 -1.00
N TYR A 101 6.33 -8.44 -0.75
CA TYR A 101 5.40 -7.40 -0.31
C TYR A 101 5.12 -7.60 1.17
N THR A 102 5.28 -6.54 1.94
CA THR A 102 5.03 -6.56 3.38
C THR A 102 4.08 -5.45 3.77
N ALA A 103 3.22 -5.71 4.75
CA ALA A 103 2.42 -4.69 5.40
C ALA A 103 2.39 -4.91 6.91
N GLU A 104 2.50 -3.83 7.65
CA GLU A 104 2.42 -3.82 9.11
C GLU A 104 1.33 -2.83 9.54
N ARG A 105 0.41 -3.29 10.37
CA ARG A 105 -0.64 -2.50 11.01
C ARG A 105 -0.41 -2.58 12.51
N ILE A 106 -0.27 -1.44 13.15
CA ILE A 106 -0.03 -1.31 14.58
C ILE A 106 -1.20 -0.55 15.19
N VAL A 107 -1.81 -1.12 16.20
CA VAL A 107 -2.88 -0.51 16.98
C VAL A 107 -2.41 -0.36 18.42
N GLU A 108 -2.45 0.87 18.91
CA GLU A 108 -2.15 1.21 20.29
C GLU A 108 -3.46 1.33 21.07
N VAL A 109 -3.49 0.75 22.26
CA VAL A 109 -4.63 0.81 23.17
C VAL A 109 -4.26 1.42 24.52
N ASP A 110 -5.26 1.98 25.17
CA ASP A 110 -5.17 2.43 26.55
C ASP A 110 -5.30 1.28 27.57
N GLU A 111 -5.31 1.61 28.86
CA GLU A 111 -5.45 0.65 29.96
C GLU A 111 -6.77 -0.12 29.92
N ASN A 112 -7.81 0.43 29.30
CA ASN A 112 -9.12 -0.20 29.12
C ASN A 112 -9.24 -0.99 27.82
N ASN A 113 -8.11 -1.21 27.10
CA ASN A 113 -8.07 -1.83 25.79
C ASN A 113 -8.87 -1.07 24.70
N ILE A 114 -9.01 0.25 24.82
CA ILE A 114 -9.64 1.11 23.82
C ILE A 114 -8.57 1.62 22.86
N VAL A 115 -8.83 1.51 21.57
CA VAL A 115 -7.92 1.98 20.52
C VAL A 115 -7.76 3.50 20.60
N VAL A 116 -6.54 3.95 20.85
CA VAL A 116 -6.19 5.39 20.89
C VAL A 116 -5.51 5.85 19.61
N ARG A 117 -4.75 4.96 18.98
CA ARG A 117 -4.02 5.29 17.75
C ARG A 117 -3.81 4.04 16.88
N GLY A 118 -3.83 4.25 15.57
CA GLY A 118 -3.42 3.26 14.59
C GLY A 118 -2.35 3.80 13.66
N LYS A 119 -1.44 2.94 13.22
CA LYS A 119 -0.40 3.22 12.24
C LYS A 119 -0.30 2.09 11.23
N TRP A 120 -0.04 2.43 9.98
CA TRP A 120 0.23 1.50 8.91
C TRP A 120 1.57 1.81 8.24
N SER A 121 2.26 0.78 7.79
CA SER A 121 3.46 0.87 6.96
C SER A 121 3.60 -0.36 6.07
N GLY A 122 4.27 -0.22 4.94
CA GLY A 122 4.57 -1.33 4.04
C GLY A 122 4.40 -0.98 2.57
N ASN A 123 4.59 -2.00 1.73
CA ASN A 123 4.44 -1.93 0.28
C ASN A 123 3.45 -2.97 -0.27
N ASP A 124 2.82 -3.78 0.59
CA ASP A 124 1.76 -4.71 0.17
C ASP A 124 0.44 -3.96 0.04
N LEU A 125 0.31 -3.28 -1.09
CA LEU A 125 -0.92 -2.61 -1.47
C LEU A 125 -1.64 -3.52 -2.46
N PRO A 126 -2.79 -4.10 -2.08
CA PRO A 126 -3.55 -4.89 -3.02
C PRO A 126 -4.01 -3.99 -4.19
N PHE A 127 -3.80 -4.46 -5.40
CA PHE A 127 -4.14 -3.77 -6.64
C PHE A 127 -5.62 -3.34 -6.76
N THR A 128 -6.49 -3.89 -5.91
CA THR A 128 -7.92 -3.53 -5.82
C THR A 128 -8.19 -2.83 -4.50
N PHE A 129 -7.53 -1.72 -4.30
CA PHE A 129 -7.46 -0.99 -3.04
C PHE A 129 -8.83 -0.65 -2.42
N VAL A 130 -9.81 -0.27 -3.24
CA VAL A 130 -11.15 0.10 -2.75
C VAL A 130 -11.90 -1.08 -2.12
N GLY A 131 -11.70 -2.30 -2.64
CA GLY A 131 -12.35 -3.51 -2.10
C GLY A 131 -11.72 -3.99 -0.79
N VAL A 132 -10.40 -3.95 -0.70
CA VAL A 132 -9.65 -4.46 0.47
C VAL A 132 -9.70 -3.49 1.65
N ALA A 133 -9.66 -2.19 1.39
CA ALA A 133 -9.82 -1.18 2.43
C ALA A 133 -11.17 -1.33 3.16
N LYS A 134 -12.24 -1.70 2.44
CA LYS A 134 -13.55 -1.99 3.06
C LYS A 134 -13.52 -3.19 4.01
N GLN A 135 -12.68 -4.18 3.77
CA GLN A 135 -12.57 -5.34 4.67
C GLN A 135 -11.95 -4.96 6.01
N TRP A 136 -11.06 -3.97 6.01
CA TRP A 136 -10.34 -3.54 7.22
C TRP A 136 -10.97 -2.34 7.92
N LEU A 137 -11.89 -1.66 7.24
CA LEU A 137 -12.62 -0.54 7.83
C LEU A 137 -13.55 -1.03 8.95
N ASN A 138 -13.66 -0.22 10.00
CA ASN A 138 -14.68 -0.44 11.01
C ASN A 138 -16.08 -0.38 10.35
N PRO A 139 -16.91 -1.42 10.45
CA PRO A 139 -18.20 -1.46 9.78
C PRO A 139 -19.19 -0.39 10.27
N THR A 140 -18.99 0.17 11.46
CA THR A 140 -19.82 1.24 12.00
C THR A 140 -19.29 2.65 11.67
N TYR A 141 -18.16 2.73 10.94
CA TYR A 141 -17.57 4.00 10.56
C TYR A 141 -18.30 4.60 9.36
N GLU A 142 -18.97 5.72 9.59
CA GLU A 142 -19.56 6.50 8.49
C GLU A 142 -18.47 7.37 7.86
N LEU A 143 -18.19 7.10 6.58
CA LEU A 143 -17.34 8.00 5.79
C LEU A 143 -18.06 9.35 5.72
N LYS A 144 -17.50 10.36 6.35
CA LYS A 144 -17.98 11.74 6.17
C LYS A 144 -17.82 12.09 4.69
N LYS A 145 -18.94 12.22 4.01
CA LYS A 145 -19.01 12.68 2.62
C LYS A 145 -18.62 14.13 2.50
#